data_331119e7ee7e21105b6e0940987bdff5
#
_entry.id   331119e7ee7e21105b6e0940987bdff5
#
_cell.length_a   1.000
_cell.length_b   1.000
_cell.length_c   1.000
_cell.angle_alpha   90.00
_cell.angle_beta   90.00
_cell.angle_gamma   90.00
#
_symmetry.space_group_name_H-M   'P 1'
#
loop_
_entity.id
_entity.type
_entity.pdbx_description
1 polymer ?
#
loop_
_entity_poly.entity_id
_entity_poly.type
_entity_poly.pdbx_seq_one_letter_code
_entity_poly.pdbx_strand_id
1 'polypeptide(L)'
;MAVFPPPKRRKVVFFSDLLSRKCPMLFQSITNALKEHNIAYGLLDNTKDIWCRDYMPIQMEDDRLIYYRYNPDYLQTPYYRRTITDVSSIESIQHHFGQYAQFLDLVIDGGNVVICGDKVVMTEKVFAENKGKSPDEVRELLKCAFQCDIIFLPWDRKEYLGHCDGIIHYIGDNKVLLTNYDDFSPYFYRKYRKILDSSFDVIPLKYKGSVKHRRSWAYINFLKVENLVLVPRLGIPEDEQALQQISATLPECKVVGIPSL
;
A
#
# COMPACT_ATOMS: atom_id res chain seq x y z
N MET A 1 -19.00 -33.74 -15.80
CA MET A 1 -17.60 -33.34 -15.51
C MET A 1 -17.65 -32.28 -14.41
N ALA A 2 -17.14 -32.58 -13.23
CA ALA A 2 -17.02 -31.57 -12.17
C ALA A 2 -15.77 -30.73 -12.47
N VAL A 3 -15.95 -29.47 -12.78
CA VAL A 3 -14.84 -28.51 -12.93
C VAL A 3 -14.46 -28.06 -11.51
N PHE A 4 -13.38 -28.60 -10.99
CA PHE A 4 -12.82 -28.10 -9.74
C PHE A 4 -12.16 -26.74 -10.03
N PRO A 5 -12.42 -25.70 -9.21
CA PRO A 5 -11.68 -24.45 -9.34
C PRO A 5 -10.16 -24.74 -9.14
N PRO A 6 -9.29 -24.06 -9.88
CA PRO A 6 -7.87 -24.23 -9.70
C PRO A 6 -7.48 -23.99 -8.21
N PRO A 7 -6.51 -24.71 -7.68
CA PRO A 7 -6.08 -24.51 -6.31
C PRO A 7 -5.67 -23.05 -6.12
N LYS A 8 -6.22 -22.38 -5.09
CA LYS A 8 -5.83 -21.01 -4.75
C LYS A 8 -4.31 -20.96 -4.62
N ARG A 9 -3.65 -20.18 -5.46
CA ARG A 9 -2.21 -19.97 -5.37
C ARG A 9 -1.90 -19.43 -3.96
N ARG A 10 -0.95 -20.05 -3.27
CA ARG A 10 -0.48 -19.55 -1.97
C ARG A 10 0.06 -18.15 -2.17
N LYS A 11 -0.41 -17.21 -1.37
CA LYS A 11 0.15 -15.86 -1.34
C LYS A 11 1.55 -15.90 -0.75
N VAL A 12 2.46 -15.14 -1.35
CA VAL A 12 3.85 -15.00 -0.91
C VAL A 12 4.09 -13.52 -0.62
N VAL A 13 4.64 -13.21 0.54
CA VAL A 13 5.02 -11.83 0.90
C VAL A 13 6.48 -11.62 0.54
N PHE A 14 6.78 -10.58 -0.25
CA PHE A 14 8.14 -10.26 -0.62
C PHE A 14 8.67 -9.07 0.18
N PHE A 15 9.94 -9.16 0.59
CA PHE A 15 10.67 -8.08 1.26
C PHE A 15 11.98 -7.81 0.53
N SER A 16 12.45 -6.57 0.60
CA SER A 16 13.83 -6.26 0.25
C SER A 16 14.80 -7.07 1.14
N ASP A 17 15.84 -7.63 0.57
CA ASP A 17 16.92 -8.28 1.33
C ASP A 17 17.61 -7.31 2.29
N LEU A 18 17.55 -5.99 1.99
CA LEU A 18 18.03 -4.93 2.87
C LEU A 18 17.27 -4.86 4.20
N LEU A 19 16.00 -5.27 4.26
CA LEU A 19 15.21 -5.19 5.50
C LEU A 19 15.82 -6.06 6.60
N SER A 20 16.28 -7.27 6.26
CA SER A 20 16.92 -8.18 7.21
C SER A 20 18.23 -7.63 7.77
N ARG A 21 18.92 -6.80 6.99
CA ARG A 21 20.22 -6.20 7.35
C ARG A 21 20.08 -4.87 8.08
N LYS A 22 19.17 -4.00 7.61
CA LYS A 22 18.98 -2.65 8.19
C LYS A 22 18.10 -2.68 9.44
N CYS A 23 17.12 -3.57 9.50
CA CYS A 23 16.11 -3.64 10.56
C CYS A 23 15.87 -5.08 11.02
N PRO A 24 16.91 -5.79 11.55
CA PRO A 24 16.83 -7.23 11.82
C PRO A 24 15.73 -7.60 12.82
N MET A 25 15.49 -6.80 13.85
CA MET A 25 14.45 -7.04 14.85
C MET A 25 13.05 -6.98 14.23
N LEU A 26 12.80 -5.96 13.40
CA LEU A 26 11.53 -5.82 12.69
C LEU A 26 11.32 -6.99 11.71
N PHE A 27 12.34 -7.30 10.93
CA PHE A 27 12.30 -8.43 9.98
C PHE A 27 11.99 -9.74 10.69
N GLN A 28 12.65 -10.01 11.82
CA GLN A 28 12.41 -11.21 12.61
C GLN A 28 10.98 -11.26 13.16
N SER A 29 10.46 -10.13 13.69
CA SER A 29 9.10 -10.06 14.23
C SER A 29 8.06 -10.36 13.14
N ILE A 30 8.21 -9.76 11.96
CA ILE A 30 7.33 -10.00 10.82
C ILE A 30 7.40 -11.45 10.36
N THR A 31 8.62 -11.97 10.13
CA THR A 31 8.78 -13.33 9.59
C THR A 31 8.36 -14.42 10.59
N ASN A 32 8.49 -14.19 11.89
CA ASN A 32 7.94 -15.10 12.90
C ASN A 32 6.42 -15.17 12.82
N ALA A 33 5.75 -14.00 12.76
CA ALA A 33 4.29 -13.96 12.61
C ALA A 33 3.82 -14.63 11.31
N LEU A 34 4.51 -14.43 10.18
CA LEU A 34 4.20 -15.11 8.92
C LEU A 34 4.35 -16.64 9.05
N LYS A 35 5.44 -17.12 9.68
CA LYS A 35 5.69 -18.57 9.89
C LYS A 35 4.64 -19.21 10.78
N GLU A 36 4.26 -18.55 11.88
CA GLU A 36 3.20 -19.04 12.78
C GLU A 36 1.85 -19.23 12.07
N HIS A 37 1.61 -18.45 11.01
CA HIS A 37 0.41 -18.51 10.18
C HIS A 37 0.60 -19.29 8.86
N ASN A 38 1.72 -20.00 8.68
CA ASN A 38 2.05 -20.76 7.47
C ASN A 38 2.05 -19.92 6.17
N ILE A 39 2.36 -18.63 6.26
CA ILE A 39 2.46 -17.72 5.12
C ILE A 39 3.90 -17.72 4.62
N ALA A 40 4.07 -18.00 3.33
CA ALA A 40 5.37 -17.98 2.68
C ALA A 40 5.86 -16.54 2.48
N TYR A 41 7.18 -16.35 2.55
CA TYR A 41 7.81 -15.08 2.18
C TYR A 41 9.08 -15.32 1.36
N GLY A 42 9.46 -14.31 0.59
CA GLY A 42 10.68 -14.29 -0.21
C GLY A 42 11.46 -12.99 -0.01
N LEU A 43 12.72 -13.00 -0.38
CA LEU A 43 13.57 -11.81 -0.39
C LEU A 43 13.84 -11.37 -1.84
N LEU A 44 13.76 -10.07 -2.06
CA LEU A 44 14.10 -9.43 -3.32
C LEU A 44 15.56 -9.00 -3.27
N ASP A 45 16.33 -9.49 -4.21
CA ASP A 45 17.71 -9.12 -4.44
C ASP A 45 17.84 -7.76 -5.17
N ASN A 46 19.04 -7.21 -5.22
CA ASN A 46 19.38 -5.98 -5.95
C ASN A 46 18.52 -4.74 -5.62
N THR A 47 17.74 -4.77 -4.54
CA THR A 47 16.96 -3.61 -4.08
C THR A 47 17.88 -2.51 -3.53
N LYS A 48 17.46 -1.25 -3.67
CA LYS A 48 18.20 -0.08 -3.17
C LYS A 48 17.59 0.50 -1.91
N ASP A 49 16.32 0.15 -1.62
CA ASP A 49 15.60 0.56 -0.42
C ASP A 49 14.73 -0.58 0.13
N ILE A 50 14.27 -0.41 1.38
CA ILE A 50 13.42 -1.39 2.07
C ILE A 50 11.93 -1.27 1.69
N TRP A 51 11.51 -0.19 1.06
CA TRP A 51 10.13 0.17 0.78
C TRP A 51 9.61 -0.52 -0.49
N CYS A 52 9.47 -1.87 -0.43
CA CYS A 52 9.05 -2.68 -1.58
C CYS A 52 7.71 -2.25 -2.17
N ARG A 53 6.80 -1.77 -1.34
CA ARG A 53 5.48 -1.30 -1.75
C ARG A 53 5.57 -0.25 -2.86
N ASP A 54 6.59 0.61 -2.81
CA ASP A 54 6.68 1.78 -3.66
C ASP A 54 7.21 1.48 -5.05
N TYR A 55 8.09 0.48 -5.20
CA TYR A 55 8.69 0.13 -6.50
C TYR A 55 8.24 -1.22 -7.06
N MET A 56 7.60 -2.09 -6.27
CA MET A 56 7.11 -3.38 -6.76
C MET A 56 5.98 -3.20 -7.78
N PRO A 57 5.85 -4.11 -8.77
CA PRO A 57 4.71 -4.07 -9.67
C PRO A 57 3.39 -4.19 -8.89
N ILE A 58 2.39 -3.49 -9.39
CA ILE A 58 1.04 -3.57 -8.83
C ILE A 58 0.39 -4.85 -9.32
N GLN A 59 0.00 -5.72 -8.37
CA GLN A 59 -0.75 -6.93 -8.67
C GLN A 59 -2.25 -6.64 -8.63
N MET A 60 -2.92 -6.91 -9.74
CA MET A 60 -4.38 -6.84 -9.84
C MET A 60 -5.03 -8.14 -9.32
N GLU A 61 -6.33 -8.12 -9.05
CA GLU A 61 -7.07 -9.30 -8.56
C GLU A 61 -7.09 -10.48 -9.55
N ASP A 62 -6.91 -10.21 -10.83
CA ASP A 62 -6.82 -11.18 -11.92
C ASP A 62 -5.39 -11.69 -12.19
N ASP A 63 -4.49 -11.48 -11.24
CA ASP A 63 -3.05 -11.83 -11.29
C ASP A 63 -2.22 -11.06 -12.33
N ARG A 64 -2.80 -10.09 -13.07
CA ARG A 64 -1.99 -9.20 -13.91
C ARG A 64 -1.05 -8.38 -13.06
N LEU A 65 0.16 -8.15 -13.56
CA LEU A 65 1.15 -7.28 -12.95
C LEU A 65 1.37 -6.05 -13.82
N ILE A 66 1.25 -4.88 -13.20
CA ILE A 66 1.47 -3.59 -13.85
C ILE A 66 2.79 -3.03 -13.36
N TYR A 67 3.76 -2.97 -14.26
CA TYR A 67 5.05 -2.31 -14.06
C TYR A 67 4.94 -0.85 -14.45
N TYR A 68 5.69 0.00 -13.78
CA TYR A 68 5.70 1.45 -14.01
C TYR A 68 7.10 2.01 -13.77
N ARG A 69 7.30 3.28 -14.06
CA ARG A 69 8.55 3.97 -13.72
C ARG A 69 8.50 4.43 -12.27
N TYR A 70 9.31 3.79 -11.42
CA TYR A 70 9.51 4.26 -10.05
C TYR A 70 10.60 5.33 -10.05
N ASN A 71 10.19 6.60 -10.03
CA ASN A 71 11.10 7.74 -10.02
C ASN A 71 10.47 8.95 -9.31
N PRO A 72 10.11 8.82 -8.02
CA PRO A 72 9.35 9.82 -7.31
C PRO A 72 10.13 11.13 -7.16
N ASP A 73 9.41 12.25 -7.12
CA ASP A 73 9.97 13.59 -7.06
C ASP A 73 10.76 13.88 -5.78
N TYR A 74 10.40 13.23 -4.68
CA TYR A 74 11.07 13.39 -3.38
C TYR A 74 12.42 12.67 -3.28
N LEU A 75 12.76 11.77 -4.19
CA LEU A 75 14.05 11.08 -4.24
C LEU A 75 15.04 11.71 -5.24
N GLN A 76 14.79 12.92 -5.76
CA GLN A 76 15.60 13.49 -6.84
C GLN A 76 16.90 14.16 -6.38
N THR A 77 17.17 14.29 -5.08
CA THR A 77 18.48 14.77 -4.62
C THR A 77 19.57 13.72 -4.90
N PRO A 78 20.85 14.11 -5.11
CA PRO A 78 21.94 13.17 -5.38
C PRO A 78 22.09 12.09 -4.30
N TYR A 79 21.77 12.40 -3.05
CA TYR A 79 21.80 11.45 -1.95
C TYR A 79 20.70 10.39 -2.05
N TYR A 80 19.44 10.79 -2.31
CA TYR A 80 18.29 9.88 -2.34
C TYR A 80 18.12 9.17 -3.68
N ARG A 81 18.55 9.77 -4.79
CA ARG A 81 18.42 9.14 -6.13
C ARG A 81 19.05 7.75 -6.20
N ARG A 82 20.11 7.49 -5.44
CA ARG A 82 20.75 6.17 -5.35
C ARG A 82 19.90 5.10 -4.64
N THR A 83 18.81 5.48 -3.97
CA THR A 83 17.87 4.56 -3.32
C THR A 83 16.70 4.17 -4.23
N ILE A 84 16.62 4.75 -5.43
CA ILE A 84 15.63 4.37 -6.42
C ILE A 84 15.96 2.96 -6.92
N THR A 85 15.04 2.04 -6.67
CA THR A 85 15.14 0.65 -7.13
C THR A 85 14.59 0.55 -8.54
N ASP A 86 15.39 0.05 -9.48
CA ASP A 86 14.91 -0.37 -10.80
C ASP A 86 14.38 -1.80 -10.66
N VAL A 87 13.07 -1.95 -10.78
CA VAL A 87 12.42 -3.26 -10.67
C VAL A 87 12.87 -4.26 -11.74
N SER A 88 13.32 -3.78 -12.90
CA SER A 88 13.85 -4.63 -13.97
C SER A 88 15.17 -5.32 -13.58
N SER A 89 15.88 -4.80 -12.58
CA SER A 89 17.11 -5.38 -12.05
C SER A 89 16.89 -6.49 -11.00
N ILE A 90 15.64 -6.74 -10.60
CA ILE A 90 15.28 -7.75 -9.59
C ILE A 90 15.00 -9.07 -10.30
N GLU A 91 15.99 -9.97 -10.32
CA GLU A 91 15.91 -11.25 -11.04
C GLU A 91 14.78 -12.13 -10.55
N SER A 92 14.55 -12.17 -9.24
CA SER A 92 13.46 -12.96 -8.63
C SER A 92 12.08 -12.55 -9.14
N ILE A 93 11.84 -11.26 -9.40
CA ILE A 93 10.58 -10.76 -9.99
C ILE A 93 10.48 -11.16 -11.46
N GLN A 94 11.53 -10.96 -12.24
CA GLN A 94 11.55 -11.30 -13.66
C GLN A 94 11.28 -12.79 -13.88
N HIS A 95 11.89 -13.63 -13.05
CA HIS A 95 11.72 -15.08 -13.15
C HIS A 95 10.30 -15.55 -12.81
N HIS A 96 9.67 -14.97 -11.79
CA HIS A 96 8.36 -15.43 -11.32
C HIS A 96 7.18 -14.79 -12.08
N PHE A 97 7.33 -13.59 -12.59
CA PHE A 97 6.21 -12.76 -13.05
C PHE A 97 6.38 -12.16 -14.45
N GLY A 98 7.55 -12.24 -15.07
CA GLY A 98 7.87 -11.51 -16.30
C GLY A 98 6.92 -11.74 -17.48
N GLN A 99 6.29 -12.92 -17.58
CA GLN A 99 5.37 -13.25 -18.67
C GLN A 99 3.95 -12.66 -18.53
N TYR A 100 3.62 -12.10 -17.36
CA TYR A 100 2.30 -11.48 -17.06
C TYR A 100 2.38 -9.97 -16.89
N ALA A 101 3.50 -9.39 -17.31
CA ALA A 101 3.82 -8.00 -17.07
C ALA A 101 3.25 -7.08 -18.16
N GLN A 102 2.49 -6.08 -17.74
CA GLN A 102 2.13 -4.92 -18.56
C GLN A 102 2.96 -3.73 -18.08
N PHE A 103 3.64 -3.04 -18.99
CA PHE A 103 4.35 -1.80 -18.66
C PHE A 103 3.47 -0.58 -18.88
N LEU A 104 3.37 0.25 -17.85
CA LEU A 104 2.67 1.52 -17.86
C LEU A 104 3.70 2.66 -17.89
N ASP A 105 3.73 3.42 -18.98
CA ASP A 105 4.65 4.55 -19.17
C ASP A 105 4.25 5.79 -18.39
N LEU A 106 4.14 5.64 -17.07
CA LEU A 106 3.93 6.71 -16.10
C LEU A 106 4.92 6.57 -14.94
N VAL A 107 5.27 7.71 -14.34
CA VAL A 107 5.89 7.72 -13.02
C VAL A 107 4.80 7.47 -11.99
N ILE A 108 4.95 6.41 -11.25
CA ILE A 108 4.03 6.01 -10.17
C ILE A 108 4.87 5.67 -8.94
N ASP A 109 4.29 5.93 -7.79
CA ASP A 109 4.70 5.40 -6.52
C ASP A 109 3.65 4.34 -6.10
N GLY A 110 4.08 3.12 -5.83
CA GLY A 110 3.16 2.04 -5.49
C GLY A 110 2.34 2.30 -4.23
N GLY A 111 2.89 3.08 -3.29
CA GLY A 111 2.16 3.57 -2.11
C GLY A 111 0.98 4.49 -2.47
N ASN A 112 1.02 5.13 -3.65
CA ASN A 112 -0.09 5.93 -4.14
C ASN A 112 -1.21 5.10 -4.82
N VAL A 113 -1.12 3.78 -4.86
CA VAL A 113 -2.12 2.94 -5.53
C VAL A 113 -2.78 2.00 -4.53
N VAL A 114 -4.08 2.12 -4.32
CA VAL A 114 -4.86 1.20 -3.49
C VAL A 114 -5.91 0.50 -4.35
N ILE A 115 -5.77 -0.83 -4.51
CA ILE A 115 -6.75 -1.66 -5.21
C ILE A 115 -7.94 -1.88 -4.29
N CYS A 116 -9.14 -1.59 -4.76
CA CYS A 116 -10.39 -1.66 -4.01
C CYS A 116 -11.44 -2.46 -4.81
N GLY A 117 -11.22 -3.77 -4.95
CA GLY A 117 -12.06 -4.63 -5.78
C GLY A 117 -11.97 -4.23 -7.26
N ASP A 118 -13.11 -3.82 -7.83
CA ASP A 118 -13.22 -3.34 -9.21
C ASP A 118 -12.82 -1.87 -9.41
N LYS A 119 -12.18 -1.25 -8.42
CA LYS A 119 -11.75 0.16 -8.45
C LYS A 119 -10.31 0.31 -7.99
N VAL A 120 -9.68 1.38 -8.41
CA VAL A 120 -8.39 1.86 -7.89
C VAL A 120 -8.59 3.24 -7.27
N VAL A 121 -8.02 3.45 -6.10
CA VAL A 121 -7.97 4.78 -5.48
C VAL A 121 -6.53 5.28 -5.48
N MET A 122 -6.34 6.52 -5.91
CA MET A 122 -5.04 7.19 -5.97
C MET A 122 -5.19 8.65 -5.50
N THR A 123 -4.09 9.27 -5.12
CA THR A 123 -4.08 10.73 -4.95
C THR A 123 -3.75 11.44 -6.27
N GLU A 124 -4.16 12.71 -6.39
CA GLU A 124 -3.85 13.57 -7.55
C GLU A 124 -2.34 13.85 -7.71
N LYS A 125 -1.49 13.38 -6.81
CA LYS A 125 -0.03 13.49 -6.95
C LYS A 125 0.47 12.89 -8.26
N VAL A 126 -0.15 11.81 -8.73
CA VAL A 126 0.22 11.17 -10.00
C VAL A 126 0.26 12.14 -11.18
N PHE A 127 -0.63 13.15 -11.23
CA PHE A 127 -0.59 14.18 -12.27
C PHE A 127 0.63 15.09 -12.12
N ALA A 128 0.99 15.44 -10.89
CA ALA A 128 2.15 16.28 -10.61
C ALA A 128 3.48 15.59 -10.94
N GLU A 129 3.55 14.29 -10.84
CA GLU A 129 4.74 13.50 -11.20
C GLU A 129 4.86 13.26 -12.72
N ASN A 130 3.77 13.39 -13.47
CA ASN A 130 3.72 13.17 -14.91
C ASN A 130 3.47 14.46 -15.71
N LYS A 131 4.14 15.56 -15.35
CA LYS A 131 3.96 16.91 -15.95
C LYS A 131 4.15 16.98 -17.46
N GLY A 132 4.79 15.99 -18.07
CA GLY A 132 4.96 15.91 -19.52
C GLY A 132 3.72 15.43 -20.28
N LYS A 133 2.67 15.03 -19.56
CA LYS A 133 1.39 14.56 -20.09
C LYS A 133 0.25 15.42 -19.53
N SER A 134 -0.82 15.58 -20.29
CA SER A 134 -2.04 16.21 -19.75
C SER A 134 -2.71 15.32 -18.71
N PRO A 135 -3.50 15.88 -17.78
CA PRO A 135 -4.25 15.05 -16.83
C PRO A 135 -5.17 14.03 -17.49
N ASP A 136 -5.73 14.33 -18.64
CA ASP A 136 -6.60 13.42 -19.38
C ASP A 136 -5.81 12.26 -20.00
N GLU A 137 -4.63 12.54 -20.58
CA GLU A 137 -3.73 11.47 -21.04
C GLU A 137 -3.32 10.52 -19.91
N VAL A 138 -3.00 11.08 -18.73
CA VAL A 138 -2.66 10.26 -17.56
C VAL A 138 -3.85 9.39 -17.15
N ARG A 139 -5.08 9.95 -17.12
CA ARG A 139 -6.31 9.20 -16.80
C ARG A 139 -6.55 8.04 -17.76
N GLU A 140 -6.42 8.28 -19.06
CA GLU A 140 -6.63 7.26 -20.09
C GLU A 140 -5.57 6.14 -19.97
N LEU A 141 -4.30 6.48 -19.77
CA LEU A 141 -3.24 5.50 -19.57
C LEU A 141 -3.48 4.63 -18.34
N LEU A 142 -3.87 5.24 -17.20
CA LEU A 142 -4.21 4.53 -15.98
C LEU A 142 -5.43 3.62 -16.19
N LYS A 143 -6.49 4.14 -16.81
CA LYS A 143 -7.71 3.36 -17.08
C LYS A 143 -7.44 2.17 -18.00
N CYS A 144 -6.62 2.35 -19.01
CA CYS A 144 -6.20 1.29 -19.93
C CYS A 144 -5.40 0.19 -19.20
N ALA A 145 -4.46 0.60 -18.32
CA ALA A 145 -3.61 -0.33 -17.60
C ALA A 145 -4.37 -1.11 -16.52
N PHE A 146 -5.11 -0.41 -15.68
CA PHE A 146 -5.84 -1.02 -14.57
C PHE A 146 -7.14 -1.71 -15.02
N GLN A 147 -7.74 -1.30 -16.15
CA GLN A 147 -9.01 -1.81 -16.70
C GLN A 147 -10.17 -1.72 -15.70
N CYS A 148 -10.18 -0.69 -14.88
CA CYS A 148 -11.20 -0.42 -13.87
C CYS A 148 -11.38 1.08 -13.66
N ASP A 149 -12.37 1.46 -12.86
CA ASP A 149 -12.60 2.85 -12.50
C ASP A 149 -11.52 3.35 -11.51
N ILE A 150 -11.08 4.59 -11.71
CA ILE A 150 -10.05 5.20 -10.87
C ILE A 150 -10.64 6.41 -10.15
N ILE A 151 -10.56 6.38 -8.84
CA ILE A 151 -11.01 7.44 -7.94
C ILE A 151 -9.79 8.24 -7.51
N PHE A 152 -9.81 9.55 -7.76
CA PHE A 152 -8.72 10.44 -7.36
C PHE A 152 -9.07 11.21 -6.10
N LEU A 153 -8.24 11.05 -5.07
CA LEU A 153 -8.28 11.86 -3.86
C LEU A 153 -7.42 13.13 -4.04
N PRO A 154 -7.87 14.30 -3.57
CA PRO A 154 -7.06 15.50 -3.64
C PRO A 154 -5.76 15.32 -2.84
N TRP A 155 -4.64 15.72 -3.44
CA TRP A 155 -3.35 15.63 -2.77
C TRP A 155 -3.17 16.74 -1.75
N ASP A 156 -2.96 16.37 -0.48
CA ASP A 156 -2.48 17.29 0.55
C ASP A 156 -0.98 17.53 0.36
N ARG A 157 -0.62 18.70 -0.15
CA ARG A 157 0.78 19.05 -0.43
C ARG A 157 1.67 19.16 0.81
N LYS A 158 1.09 19.17 2.03
CA LYS A 158 1.84 19.08 3.28
C LYS A 158 2.36 17.67 3.54
N GLU A 159 1.69 16.68 2.97
CA GLU A 159 2.13 15.29 2.90
C GLU A 159 2.84 15.08 1.56
N TYR A 160 4.17 15.27 1.57
CA TYR A 160 4.97 15.33 0.34
C TYR A 160 5.05 14.00 -0.42
N LEU A 161 4.90 12.85 0.27
CA LEU A 161 4.85 11.54 -0.39
C LEU A 161 3.60 11.41 -1.23
N GLY A 162 2.47 11.91 -0.74
CA GLY A 162 1.18 11.87 -1.43
C GLY A 162 0.65 10.46 -1.63
N HIS A 163 1.02 9.54 -0.74
CA HIS A 163 0.63 8.13 -0.81
C HIS A 163 -0.82 7.92 -0.39
N CYS A 164 -1.58 7.20 -1.21
CA CYS A 164 -2.97 6.85 -0.92
C CYS A 164 -3.10 5.80 0.18
N ASP A 165 -2.15 4.87 0.30
CA ASP A 165 -2.13 3.81 1.33
C ASP A 165 -1.89 4.34 2.74
N GLY A 166 -1.40 5.58 2.89
CA GLY A 166 -1.39 6.32 4.15
C GLY A 166 -2.72 6.99 4.49
N ILE A 167 -3.70 6.97 3.58
CA ILE A 167 -5.02 7.58 3.76
C ILE A 167 -6.09 6.52 3.96
N ILE A 168 -6.12 5.49 3.10
CA ILE A 168 -7.14 4.43 3.13
C ILE A 168 -6.51 3.04 3.06
N HIS A 169 -7.27 2.06 3.55
CA HIS A 169 -6.99 0.64 3.36
C HIS A 169 -8.27 -0.10 2.98
N TYR A 170 -8.27 -0.83 1.86
CA TYR A 170 -9.41 -1.63 1.43
C TYR A 170 -9.46 -2.94 2.22
N ILE A 171 -10.62 -3.26 2.81
CA ILE A 171 -10.78 -4.44 3.66
C ILE A 171 -11.72 -5.50 3.06
N GLY A 172 -12.22 -5.29 1.84
CA GLY A 172 -13.19 -6.16 1.17
C GLY A 172 -14.62 -5.64 1.27
N ASP A 173 -15.56 -6.31 0.61
CA ASP A 173 -17.01 -6.03 0.67
C ASP A 173 -17.38 -4.56 0.45
N ASN A 174 -16.69 -3.90 -0.48
CA ASN A 174 -16.84 -2.46 -0.76
C ASN A 174 -16.57 -1.54 0.46
N LYS A 175 -15.78 -2.00 1.45
CA LYS A 175 -15.43 -1.26 2.65
C LYS A 175 -14.00 -0.77 2.62
N VAL A 176 -13.80 0.46 3.05
CA VAL A 176 -12.47 1.05 3.24
C VAL A 176 -12.32 1.60 4.65
N LEU A 177 -11.18 1.32 5.29
CA LEU A 177 -10.75 2.07 6.45
C LEU A 177 -10.23 3.42 6.00
N LEU A 178 -10.53 4.46 6.72
CA LEU A 178 -9.99 5.81 6.55
C LEU A 178 -9.17 6.16 7.80
N THR A 179 -7.92 6.56 7.59
CA THR A 179 -7.06 6.99 8.70
C THR A 179 -7.65 8.18 9.45
N ASN A 180 -7.15 8.43 10.66
CA ASN A 180 -7.57 9.55 11.52
C ASN A 180 -7.13 10.93 10.97
N TYR A 181 -7.27 11.15 9.67
CA TYR A 181 -6.87 12.38 8.99
C TYR A 181 -7.58 13.64 9.53
N ASP A 182 -8.72 13.46 10.19
CA ASP A 182 -9.45 14.50 10.91
C ASP A 182 -8.59 15.16 12.02
N ASP A 183 -7.69 14.41 12.63
CA ASP A 183 -6.74 14.91 13.62
C ASP A 183 -5.65 15.82 13.05
N PHE A 184 -5.32 15.67 11.77
CA PHE A 184 -4.23 16.37 11.09
C PHE A 184 -4.72 17.47 10.15
N SER A 185 -5.78 17.18 9.40
CA SER A 185 -6.40 18.11 8.46
C SER A 185 -7.91 17.84 8.29
N PRO A 186 -8.77 18.46 9.13
CA PRO A 186 -10.22 18.34 8.98
C PRO A 186 -10.75 18.77 7.59
N TYR A 187 -10.02 19.64 6.91
CA TYR A 187 -10.36 20.06 5.55
C TYR A 187 -10.22 18.91 4.55
N PHE A 188 -9.06 18.22 4.52
CA PHE A 188 -8.85 17.10 3.63
C PHE A 188 -9.67 15.89 4.04
N TYR A 189 -9.85 15.64 5.33
CA TYR A 189 -10.73 14.59 5.83
C TYR A 189 -12.14 14.71 5.23
N ARG A 190 -12.76 15.90 5.27
CA ARG A 190 -14.09 16.11 4.67
C ARG A 190 -14.10 15.90 3.17
N LYS A 191 -13.03 16.28 2.44
CA LYS A 191 -12.91 16.03 1.00
C LYS A 191 -12.80 14.54 0.70
N TYR A 192 -11.98 13.82 1.44
CA TYR A 192 -11.82 12.38 1.30
C TYR A 192 -13.15 11.67 1.57
N ARG A 193 -13.82 11.98 2.67
CA ARG A 193 -15.14 11.44 2.98
C ARG A 193 -16.14 11.66 1.86
N LYS A 194 -16.26 12.90 1.36
CA LYS A 194 -17.21 13.24 0.28
C LYS A 194 -16.98 12.40 -0.98
N ILE A 195 -15.73 12.11 -1.32
CA ILE A 195 -15.39 11.31 -2.51
C ILE A 195 -15.61 9.81 -2.22
N LEU A 196 -15.08 9.33 -1.10
CA LEU A 196 -15.11 7.90 -0.77
C LEU A 196 -16.53 7.41 -0.45
N ASP A 197 -17.34 8.19 0.27
CA ASP A 197 -18.71 7.83 0.64
C ASP A 197 -19.64 7.64 -0.58
N SER A 198 -19.26 8.13 -1.77
CA SER A 198 -20.02 7.87 -3.00
C SER A 198 -19.79 6.48 -3.59
N SER A 199 -18.74 5.79 -3.15
CA SER A 199 -18.29 4.54 -3.76
C SER A 199 -18.02 3.41 -2.77
N PHE A 200 -17.88 3.73 -1.47
CA PHE A 200 -17.50 2.77 -0.43
C PHE A 200 -18.27 3.00 0.87
N ASP A 201 -18.37 1.94 1.65
CA ASP A 201 -18.69 2.03 3.08
C ASP A 201 -17.43 2.40 3.85
N VAL A 202 -17.35 3.67 4.30
CA VAL A 202 -16.13 4.24 4.88
C VAL A 202 -16.13 4.14 6.39
N ILE A 203 -15.17 3.42 6.95
CA ILE A 203 -14.97 3.20 8.38
C ILE A 203 -13.78 4.04 8.86
N PRO A 204 -14.00 5.16 9.57
CA PRO A 204 -12.90 5.98 10.06
C PRO A 204 -12.23 5.37 11.28
N LEU A 205 -10.91 5.32 11.30
CA LEU A 205 -10.12 5.07 12.52
C LEU A 205 -10.13 6.33 13.38
N LYS A 206 -10.36 6.17 14.69
CA LYS A 206 -10.46 7.29 15.65
C LYS A 206 -9.75 6.93 16.94
N TYR A 207 -8.90 7.81 17.40
CA TYR A 207 -8.15 7.62 18.64
C TYR A 207 -8.56 8.64 19.69
N LYS A 208 -8.76 8.16 20.93
CA LYS A 208 -9.09 8.99 22.09
C LYS A 208 -7.80 9.26 22.86
N GLY A 209 -7.50 10.52 23.10
CA GLY A 209 -6.33 10.93 23.87
C GLY A 209 -6.31 12.45 24.05
N SER A 210 -5.63 12.92 25.07
CA SER A 210 -5.42 14.36 25.31
C SER A 210 -4.37 14.95 24.38
N VAL A 211 -3.50 14.12 23.82
CA VAL A 211 -2.45 14.48 22.86
C VAL A 211 -2.65 13.67 21.59
N LYS A 212 -2.68 14.35 20.45
CA LYS A 212 -2.76 13.72 19.13
C LYS A 212 -1.34 13.44 18.63
N HIS A 213 -0.98 12.18 18.55
CA HIS A 213 0.34 11.79 18.07
C HIS A 213 0.40 11.84 16.54
N ARG A 214 1.34 12.64 16.00
CA ARG A 214 1.49 12.84 14.54
C ARG A 214 1.78 11.56 13.76
N ARG A 215 2.26 10.50 14.40
CA ARG A 215 2.53 9.21 13.76
C ARG A 215 1.33 8.27 13.72
N SER A 216 0.24 8.58 14.40
CA SER A 216 -0.94 7.69 14.50
C SER A 216 -1.61 7.36 13.16
N TRP A 217 -1.35 8.12 12.10
CA TRP A 217 -1.77 7.77 10.74
C TRP A 217 -1.17 6.44 10.26
N ALA A 218 0.01 6.05 10.75
CA ALA A 218 0.72 4.88 10.26
C ALA A 218 -0.02 3.55 10.54
N TYR A 219 -0.97 3.51 11.45
CA TYR A 219 -1.76 2.30 11.70
C TYR A 219 -2.58 1.84 10.48
N ILE A 220 -2.96 2.74 9.57
CA ILE A 220 -3.68 2.39 8.34
C ILE A 220 -2.81 1.57 7.38
N ASN A 221 -1.48 1.72 7.47
CA ASN A 221 -0.51 1.08 6.59
C ASN A 221 -0.09 -0.29 7.15
N PHE A 222 -1.08 -1.15 7.40
CA PHE A 222 -0.86 -2.52 7.86
C PHE A 222 -0.76 -3.51 6.68
N LEU A 223 -0.12 -4.65 6.91
CA LEU A 223 -0.10 -5.75 5.95
C LEU A 223 -1.25 -6.71 6.24
N LYS A 224 -2.16 -6.92 5.28
CA LYS A 224 -3.15 -8.00 5.30
C LYS A 224 -2.77 -9.06 4.27
N VAL A 225 -2.60 -10.30 4.74
CA VAL A 225 -2.33 -11.46 3.88
C VAL A 225 -3.11 -12.65 4.41
N GLU A 226 -3.97 -13.22 3.58
CA GLU A 226 -4.91 -14.27 3.96
C GLU A 226 -5.74 -13.86 5.20
N ASN A 227 -5.64 -14.61 6.29
CA ASN A 227 -6.31 -14.34 7.58
C ASN A 227 -5.39 -13.68 8.62
N LEU A 228 -4.22 -13.18 8.22
CA LEU A 228 -3.28 -12.47 9.08
C LEU A 228 -3.24 -10.98 8.75
N VAL A 229 -3.25 -10.16 9.80
CA VAL A 229 -3.07 -8.70 9.71
C VAL A 229 -1.93 -8.29 10.64
N LEU A 230 -0.89 -7.68 10.08
CA LEU A 230 0.26 -7.16 10.82
C LEU A 230 0.17 -5.65 10.91
N VAL A 231 -0.11 -5.12 12.10
CA VAL A 231 -0.30 -3.70 12.37
C VAL A 231 0.95 -3.13 13.04
N PRO A 232 1.49 -1.98 12.59
CA PRO A 232 2.63 -1.36 13.26
C PRO A 232 2.25 -0.94 14.69
N ARG A 233 3.12 -1.23 15.66
CA ARG A 233 3.07 -0.67 17.02
C ARG A 233 4.10 0.45 17.11
N LEU A 234 3.63 1.64 17.40
CA LEU A 234 4.43 2.86 17.36
C LEU A 234 5.03 3.23 18.74
N GLY A 235 4.68 2.45 19.78
CA GLY A 235 5.07 2.73 21.15
C GLY A 235 4.35 3.95 21.75
N ILE A 236 3.12 4.22 21.32
CA ILE A 236 2.28 5.33 21.78
C ILE A 236 0.95 4.82 22.33
N PRO A 237 0.22 5.61 23.13
CA PRO A 237 -1.02 5.17 23.81
C PRO A 237 -2.14 4.71 22.86
N GLU A 238 -2.10 5.13 21.59
CA GLU A 238 -3.08 4.75 20.58
C GLU A 238 -2.89 3.32 20.04
N ASP A 239 -1.76 2.65 20.29
CA ASP A 239 -1.47 1.31 19.76
C ASP A 239 -2.60 0.31 20.04
N GLU A 240 -3.08 0.24 21.29
CA GLU A 240 -4.13 -0.72 21.66
C GLU A 240 -5.49 -0.35 21.05
N GLN A 241 -5.78 0.94 20.91
CA GLN A 241 -7.01 1.40 20.27
C GLN A 241 -7.01 1.07 18.78
N ALA A 242 -5.86 1.21 18.10
CA ALA A 242 -5.70 0.87 16.70
C ALA A 242 -5.89 -0.64 16.47
N LEU A 243 -5.21 -1.48 17.27
CA LEU A 243 -5.35 -2.93 17.20
C LEU A 243 -6.80 -3.38 17.42
N GLN A 244 -7.49 -2.82 18.42
CA GLN A 244 -8.89 -3.15 18.71
C GLN A 244 -9.82 -2.75 17.57
N GLN A 245 -9.69 -1.54 17.02
CA GLN A 245 -10.54 -1.06 15.93
C GLN A 245 -10.31 -1.90 14.65
N ILE A 246 -9.05 -2.16 14.27
CA ILE A 246 -8.73 -2.98 13.10
C ILE A 246 -9.25 -4.41 13.30
N SER A 247 -9.06 -5.01 14.47
CA SER A 247 -9.58 -6.34 14.79
C SER A 247 -11.11 -6.40 14.72
N ALA A 248 -11.81 -5.37 15.17
CA ALA A 248 -13.27 -5.31 15.11
C ALA A 248 -13.81 -5.21 13.67
N THR A 249 -13.03 -4.64 12.75
CA THR A 249 -13.42 -4.54 11.33
C THR A 249 -13.05 -5.77 10.51
N LEU A 250 -12.17 -6.62 11.01
CA LEU A 250 -11.67 -7.83 10.35
C LEU A 250 -11.77 -9.04 11.30
N PRO A 251 -12.99 -9.42 11.74
CA PRO A 251 -13.18 -10.44 12.77
C PRO A 251 -12.71 -11.84 12.35
N GLU A 252 -12.62 -12.09 11.04
CA GLU A 252 -12.10 -13.33 10.46
C GLU A 252 -10.56 -13.40 10.46
N CYS A 253 -9.87 -12.28 10.76
CA CYS A 253 -8.42 -12.20 10.70
C CYS A 253 -7.80 -12.23 12.11
N LYS A 254 -6.61 -12.80 12.19
CA LYS A 254 -5.74 -12.65 13.35
C LYS A 254 -4.95 -11.35 13.21
N VAL A 255 -5.21 -10.39 14.10
CA VAL A 255 -4.48 -9.12 14.15
C VAL A 255 -3.31 -9.23 15.12
N VAL A 256 -2.12 -8.91 14.64
CA VAL A 256 -0.86 -8.97 15.40
C VAL A 256 -0.15 -7.62 15.32
N GLY A 257 0.18 -7.06 16.48
CA GLY A 257 0.97 -5.82 16.55
C GLY A 257 2.46 -6.11 16.35
N ILE A 258 3.08 -5.42 15.41
CA ILE A 258 4.52 -5.55 15.10
C ILE A 258 5.23 -4.26 15.53
N PRO A 259 6.30 -4.32 16.35
CA PRO A 259 7.07 -3.14 16.69
C PRO A 259 7.56 -2.42 15.43
N SER A 260 7.25 -1.11 15.31
CA SER A 260 7.72 -0.29 14.19
C SER A 260 9.15 0.18 14.40
N LEU A 261 9.74 0.75 13.37
CA LEU A 261 11.07 1.40 13.37
C LEU A 261 11.08 2.67 14.20
#